data_a52178041ec715a08b6b12b11d7a32af
#
_entry.id   a52178041ec715a08b6b12b11d7a32af
#
_cell.length_a   1.000
_cell.length_b   1.000
_cell.length_c   1.000
_cell.angle_alpha   90.00
_cell.angle_beta   90.00
_cell.angle_gamma   90.00
#
_symmetry.space_group_name_H-M   'P 1'
#
loop_
_entity.id
_entity.type
_entity.pdbx_description
1 polymer ?
#
loop_
_entity_poly.entity_id
_entity_poly.type
_entity_poly.pdbx_seq_one_letter_code
_entity_poly.pdbx_strand_id
1 'polypeptide(L)'
;MRAGARVEVSPYKRDPMDFVLLKPSSPDLPGWDSPWGRGRPGWHIECSAMAYELLGASFDIHGGGIDLAFPHHENEVAQSCCAHPEGDFASIWMHNGFVNVEGEKMSKSLGNFFTVRDLLDKGVPGEVIRFVFLMTHYRKPMDWTQGKADE
;
A
#
# COMPACT_ATOMS: atom_id res chain seq x y z
N MET A 1 15.97 -4.17 10.69
CA MET A 1 14.77 -4.89 10.20
C MET A 1 14.81 -6.33 10.68
N ARG A 2 13.66 -6.99 10.93
CA ARG A 2 13.59 -8.39 11.37
C ARG A 2 12.82 -9.18 10.31
N ALA A 3 13.47 -10.20 9.72
CA ALA A 3 12.82 -11.12 8.80
C ALA A 3 11.63 -11.84 9.48
N GLY A 4 10.57 -12.12 8.71
CA GLY A 4 9.36 -12.76 9.23
C GLY A 4 8.44 -11.88 10.09
N ALA A 5 8.74 -10.58 10.24
CA ALA A 5 7.94 -9.70 11.08
C ALA A 5 6.49 -9.50 10.58
N ARG A 6 6.26 -9.54 9.26
CA ARG A 6 4.93 -9.37 8.63
C ARG A 6 4.62 -10.40 7.56
N VAL A 7 5.64 -11.04 7.00
CA VAL A 7 5.51 -12.05 5.94
C VAL A 7 6.32 -13.26 6.33
N GLU A 8 5.72 -14.44 6.25
CA GLU A 8 6.39 -15.70 6.54
C GLU A 8 7.60 -15.91 5.61
N VAL A 9 8.70 -16.38 6.20
CA VAL A 9 9.92 -16.65 5.44
C VAL A 9 9.77 -17.97 4.68
N SER A 10 9.68 -17.89 3.36
CA SER A 10 9.57 -19.08 2.50
C SER A 10 10.89 -19.86 2.45
N PRO A 11 10.85 -21.20 2.44
CA PRO A 11 12.05 -22.05 2.54
C PRO A 11 13.00 -21.98 1.34
N TYR A 12 12.54 -21.45 0.20
CA TYR A 12 13.35 -21.31 -1.02
C TYR A 12 14.12 -19.96 -1.08
N LYS A 13 13.96 -19.09 -0.10
CA LYS A 13 14.73 -17.84 -0.02
C LYS A 13 16.18 -18.14 0.35
N ARG A 14 17.14 -17.48 -0.30
CA ARG A 14 18.56 -17.54 0.07
C ARG A 14 18.84 -16.77 1.35
N ASP A 15 18.28 -15.55 1.42
CA ASP A 15 18.28 -14.73 2.62
C ASP A 15 16.84 -14.53 3.11
N PRO A 16 16.58 -14.61 4.42
CA PRO A 16 15.24 -14.36 4.96
C PRO A 16 14.66 -12.98 4.62
N MET A 17 15.50 -12.02 4.25
CA MET A 17 15.08 -10.68 3.83
C MET A 17 14.78 -10.57 2.33
N ASP A 18 15.08 -11.59 1.53
CA ASP A 18 14.76 -11.59 0.11
C ASP A 18 13.25 -11.39 -0.11
N PHE A 19 12.92 -10.65 -1.15
CA PHE A 19 11.54 -10.43 -1.57
C PHE A 19 11.33 -10.74 -3.05
N VAL A 20 10.09 -11.00 -3.43
CA VAL A 20 9.74 -11.50 -4.74
C VAL A 20 9.76 -10.38 -5.79
N LEU A 21 10.56 -10.53 -6.83
CA LEU A 21 10.56 -9.67 -8.02
C LEU A 21 9.63 -10.20 -9.11
N LEU A 22 9.66 -11.51 -9.36
CA LEU A 22 8.84 -12.20 -10.37
C LEU A 22 8.20 -13.45 -9.76
N LYS A 23 6.90 -13.65 -10.00
CA LYS A 23 6.16 -14.86 -9.60
C LYS A 23 5.83 -15.69 -10.82
N PRO A 24 6.01 -17.01 -10.80
CA PRO A 24 5.50 -17.89 -11.87
C PRO A 24 4.01 -17.67 -12.08
N SER A 25 3.56 -17.68 -13.33
CA SER A 25 2.15 -17.55 -13.70
C SER A 25 1.70 -18.72 -14.55
N SER A 26 0.61 -19.36 -14.12
CA SER A 26 -0.11 -20.36 -14.92
C SER A 26 -0.86 -19.69 -16.09
N PRO A 27 -1.29 -20.46 -17.11
CA PRO A 27 -1.97 -19.91 -18.29
C PRO A 27 -3.27 -19.17 -17.99
N ASP A 28 -3.95 -19.50 -16.90
CA ASP A 28 -5.20 -18.89 -16.41
C ASP A 28 -5.00 -17.59 -15.65
N LEU A 29 -3.75 -17.23 -15.35
CA LEU A 29 -3.39 -15.97 -14.67
C LEU A 29 -2.67 -15.02 -15.61
N PRO A 30 -2.76 -13.70 -15.37
CA PRO A 30 -1.92 -12.72 -16.06
C PRO A 30 -0.44 -13.10 -15.96
N GLY A 31 0.30 -12.95 -17.06
CA GLY A 31 1.73 -13.24 -17.05
C GLY A 31 2.35 -13.00 -18.41
N TRP A 32 3.65 -12.76 -18.40
CA TRP A 32 4.46 -12.42 -19.55
C TRP A 32 5.69 -13.33 -19.61
N ASP A 33 6.22 -13.52 -20.81
CA ASP A 33 7.44 -14.29 -21.01
C ASP A 33 8.64 -13.53 -20.44
N SER A 34 9.54 -14.26 -19.81
CA SER A 34 10.77 -13.73 -19.24
C SER A 34 11.92 -14.73 -19.41
N PRO A 35 13.19 -14.32 -19.19
CA PRO A 35 14.33 -15.25 -19.21
C PRO A 35 14.21 -16.40 -18.17
N TRP A 36 13.36 -16.25 -17.17
CA TRP A 36 13.11 -17.23 -16.11
C TRP A 36 11.80 -17.99 -16.27
N GLY A 37 11.19 -17.91 -17.46
CA GLY A 37 9.90 -18.51 -17.79
C GLY A 37 8.75 -17.50 -17.69
N ARG A 38 7.50 -17.99 -17.95
CA ARG A 38 6.31 -17.17 -17.87
C ARG A 38 6.01 -16.78 -16.42
N GLY A 39 5.88 -15.47 -16.17
CA GLY A 39 5.66 -14.96 -14.83
C GLY A 39 4.93 -13.60 -14.81
N ARG A 40 4.64 -13.15 -13.62
CA ARG A 40 4.10 -11.81 -13.34
C ARG A 40 4.96 -11.09 -12.32
N PRO A 41 5.01 -9.75 -12.34
CA PRO A 41 5.77 -8.98 -11.36
C PRO A 41 5.26 -9.24 -9.93
N GLY A 42 6.15 -9.12 -8.97
CA GLY A 42 5.79 -9.00 -7.55
C GLY A 42 5.19 -7.63 -7.27
N TRP A 43 4.43 -7.51 -6.17
CA TRP A 43 3.73 -6.28 -5.83
C TRP A 43 4.65 -5.04 -5.74
N HIS A 44 5.82 -5.16 -5.10
CA HIS A 44 6.71 -4.02 -4.91
C HIS A 44 7.27 -3.48 -6.23
N ILE A 45 7.69 -4.38 -7.12
CA ILE A 45 8.29 -3.97 -8.40
C ILE A 45 7.25 -3.36 -9.36
N GLU A 46 5.98 -3.71 -9.25
CA GLU A 46 4.92 -3.02 -9.99
C GLU A 46 4.91 -1.52 -9.65
N CYS A 47 4.92 -1.20 -8.36
CA CYS A 47 4.92 0.20 -7.91
C CYS A 47 6.22 0.92 -8.26
N SER A 48 7.38 0.27 -8.08
CA SER A 48 8.68 0.83 -8.43
C SER A 48 8.77 1.16 -9.92
N ALA A 49 8.33 0.24 -10.80
CA ALA A 49 8.36 0.43 -12.24
C ALA A 49 7.37 1.52 -12.70
N MET A 50 6.15 1.54 -12.15
CA MET A 50 5.15 2.56 -12.48
C MET A 50 5.59 3.96 -12.01
N ALA A 51 6.17 4.05 -10.81
CA ALA A 51 6.71 5.32 -10.30
C ALA A 51 7.80 5.86 -11.21
N TYR A 52 8.74 5.03 -11.62
CA TYR A 52 9.80 5.43 -12.53
C TYR A 52 9.27 5.86 -13.91
N GLU A 53 8.37 5.08 -14.50
CA GLU A 53 7.80 5.38 -15.83
C GLU A 53 7.02 6.69 -15.86
N LEU A 54 6.29 7.00 -14.78
CA LEU A 54 5.41 8.16 -14.73
C LEU A 54 6.06 9.41 -14.14
N LEU A 55 7.03 9.25 -13.22
CA LEU A 55 7.57 10.33 -12.41
C LEU A 55 9.09 10.48 -12.54
N GLY A 56 9.78 9.49 -13.12
CA GLY A 56 11.24 9.47 -13.24
C GLY A 56 11.94 8.87 -12.01
N ALA A 57 13.29 8.99 -12.00
CA ALA A 57 14.14 8.42 -10.96
C ALA A 57 14.05 9.15 -9.61
N SER A 58 13.59 10.40 -9.62
CA SER A 58 13.34 11.21 -8.42
C SER A 58 12.04 11.97 -8.56
N PHE A 59 11.25 11.99 -7.48
CA PHE A 59 9.98 12.72 -7.44
C PHE A 59 9.69 13.28 -6.03
N ASP A 60 8.67 14.11 -5.92
CA ASP A 60 8.47 14.90 -4.71
C ASP A 60 7.88 14.10 -3.55
N ILE A 61 6.76 13.39 -3.77
CA ILE A 61 5.98 12.80 -2.68
C ILE A 61 5.62 11.35 -2.99
N HIS A 62 5.93 10.44 -2.04
CA HIS A 62 5.44 9.08 -2.02
C HIS A 62 4.65 8.82 -0.73
N GLY A 63 3.48 8.21 -0.85
CA GLY A 63 2.61 8.06 0.30
C GLY A 63 1.79 6.78 0.30
N GLY A 64 1.24 6.45 1.47
CA GLY A 64 0.38 5.29 1.66
C GLY A 64 -0.07 5.12 3.10
N GLY A 65 -0.66 3.99 3.43
CA GLY A 65 -0.94 3.61 4.82
C GLY A 65 0.36 3.34 5.58
N ILE A 66 0.34 3.52 6.89
CA ILE A 66 1.51 3.27 7.75
C ILE A 66 1.99 1.81 7.68
N ASP A 67 1.11 0.89 7.33
CA ASP A 67 1.43 -0.52 7.11
C ASP A 67 2.28 -0.76 5.86
N LEU A 68 2.27 0.15 4.90
CA LEU A 68 3.10 0.07 3.70
C LEU A 68 4.54 0.55 3.94
N ALA A 69 4.80 1.31 5.00
CA ALA A 69 6.16 1.78 5.29
C ALA A 69 7.17 0.62 5.32
N PHE A 70 6.74 -0.53 5.88
CA PHE A 70 7.51 -1.76 5.86
C PHE A 70 6.60 -2.98 5.67
N PRO A 71 6.94 -3.93 4.76
CA PRO A 71 8.16 -3.97 3.93
C PRO A 71 8.02 -3.27 2.57
N HIS A 72 6.82 -2.79 2.17
CA HIS A 72 6.51 -2.41 0.80
C HIS A 72 7.37 -1.23 0.33
N HIS A 73 7.28 -0.08 0.97
CA HIS A 73 8.02 1.13 0.57
C HIS A 73 9.55 0.97 0.70
N GLU A 74 10.02 0.26 1.72
CA GLU A 74 11.45 -0.07 1.86
C GLU A 74 11.95 -0.92 0.69
N ASN A 75 11.14 -1.85 0.21
CA ASN A 75 11.47 -2.67 -0.95
C ASN A 75 11.43 -1.85 -2.25
N GLU A 76 10.50 -0.90 -2.38
CA GLU A 76 10.48 0.02 -3.52
C GLU A 76 11.73 0.90 -3.57
N VAL A 77 12.16 1.44 -2.44
CA VAL A 77 13.42 2.21 -2.34
C VAL A 77 14.60 1.36 -2.78
N ALA A 78 14.71 0.14 -2.24
CA ALA A 78 15.80 -0.77 -2.60
C ALA A 78 15.81 -1.09 -4.10
N GLN A 79 14.65 -1.37 -4.70
CA GLN A 79 14.52 -1.64 -6.14
C GLN A 79 14.88 -0.42 -6.99
N SER A 80 14.32 0.73 -6.66
CA SER A 80 14.46 1.95 -7.45
C SER A 80 15.88 2.49 -7.38
N CYS A 81 16.46 2.60 -6.19
CA CYS A 81 17.85 3.10 -6.05
C CYS A 81 18.91 2.14 -6.63
N CYS A 82 18.62 0.82 -6.62
CA CYS A 82 19.50 -0.14 -7.29
C CYS A 82 19.39 -0.11 -8.81
N ALA A 83 18.19 0.10 -9.34
CA ALA A 83 17.95 0.16 -10.80
C ALA A 83 18.33 1.52 -11.39
N HIS A 84 18.17 2.60 -10.63
CA HIS A 84 18.32 3.98 -11.02
C HIS A 84 19.18 4.75 -10.01
N PRO A 85 20.50 4.46 -9.94
CA PRO A 85 21.40 5.05 -8.96
C PRO A 85 21.62 6.56 -9.13
N GLU A 86 21.14 7.14 -10.23
CA GLU A 86 21.15 8.59 -10.50
C GLU A 86 20.05 9.34 -9.73
N GLY A 87 19.08 8.63 -9.11
CA GLY A 87 17.92 9.21 -8.42
C GLY A 87 17.83 8.82 -6.95
N ASP A 88 17.06 9.64 -6.21
CA ASP A 88 16.83 9.49 -4.76
C ASP A 88 15.45 8.86 -4.44
N PHE A 89 14.68 8.47 -5.47
CA PHE A 89 13.30 7.99 -5.40
C PHE A 89 12.35 9.08 -4.92
N ALA A 90 12.03 9.20 -3.63
CA ALA A 90 11.07 10.18 -3.11
C ALA A 90 11.69 11.12 -2.07
N SER A 91 11.44 12.43 -2.22
CA SER A 91 11.95 13.46 -1.30
C SER A 91 11.12 13.53 0.00
N ILE A 92 9.80 13.29 -0.09
CA ILE A 92 8.87 13.39 1.04
C ILE A 92 8.05 12.11 1.14
N TRP A 93 8.01 11.55 2.34
CA TRP A 93 7.23 10.37 2.68
C TRP A 93 6.01 10.73 3.53
N MET A 94 4.82 10.31 3.10
CA MET A 94 3.58 10.55 3.83
C MET A 94 2.88 9.23 4.15
N HIS A 95 2.70 8.94 5.44
CA HIS A 95 2.00 7.75 5.88
C HIS A 95 0.77 8.09 6.70
N ASN A 96 -0.39 7.59 6.27
CA ASN A 96 -1.66 7.75 6.97
C ASN A 96 -1.83 6.69 8.05
N GLY A 97 -2.48 7.06 9.14
CA GLY A 97 -3.01 6.10 10.11
C GLY A 97 -4.10 5.21 9.50
N PHE A 98 -4.52 4.20 10.26
CA PHE A 98 -5.63 3.32 9.86
C PHE A 98 -6.99 4.00 9.98
N VAL A 99 -7.96 3.48 9.24
CA VAL A 99 -9.37 3.80 9.44
C VAL A 99 -9.98 2.74 10.36
N ASN A 100 -10.56 3.20 11.46
CA ASN A 100 -11.38 2.41 12.35
C ASN A 100 -12.86 2.69 12.09
N VAL A 101 -13.71 1.78 12.49
CA VAL A 101 -15.17 1.91 12.45
C VAL A 101 -15.70 1.50 13.79
N GLU A 102 -16.36 2.43 14.49
CA GLU A 102 -16.90 2.20 15.83
C GLU A 102 -15.87 1.61 16.81
N GLY A 103 -14.64 2.15 16.76
CA GLY A 103 -13.51 1.74 17.61
C GLY A 103 -12.70 0.53 17.13
N GLU A 104 -13.18 -0.22 16.14
CA GLU A 104 -12.52 -1.41 15.62
C GLU A 104 -11.83 -1.13 14.27
N LYS A 105 -10.67 -1.73 14.02
CA LYS A 105 -9.98 -1.59 12.73
C LYS A 105 -10.88 -2.04 11.58
N MET A 106 -11.09 -1.17 10.58
CA MET A 106 -11.85 -1.53 9.39
C MET A 106 -11.20 -2.71 8.67
N SER A 107 -11.94 -3.81 8.49
CA SER A 107 -11.48 -4.96 7.74
C SER A 107 -12.63 -5.76 7.14
N LYS A 108 -12.36 -6.42 5.99
CA LYS A 108 -13.34 -7.32 5.36
C LYS A 108 -13.67 -8.53 6.24
N SER A 109 -12.68 -9.04 6.97
CA SER A 109 -12.85 -10.21 7.85
C SER A 109 -13.75 -9.94 9.05
N LEU A 110 -13.80 -8.70 9.55
CA LEU A 110 -14.70 -8.29 10.63
C LEU A 110 -16.08 -7.87 10.15
N GLY A 111 -16.29 -7.77 8.83
CA GLY A 111 -17.58 -7.37 8.25
C GLY A 111 -17.95 -5.90 8.48
N ASN A 112 -17.02 -5.08 8.99
CA ASN A 112 -17.20 -3.64 9.23
C ASN A 112 -16.65 -2.78 8.09
N PHE A 113 -16.33 -3.38 6.95
CA PHE A 113 -15.82 -2.69 5.77
C PHE A 113 -16.96 -2.04 4.99
N PHE A 114 -16.79 -0.76 4.68
CA PHE A 114 -17.63 -0.02 3.74
C PHE A 114 -16.80 0.96 2.90
N THR A 115 -17.35 1.35 1.79
CA THR A 115 -16.73 2.31 0.87
C THR A 115 -17.34 3.71 1.04
N VAL A 116 -16.67 4.72 0.49
CA VAL A 116 -17.26 6.07 0.40
C VAL A 116 -18.59 6.02 -0.37
N ARG A 117 -18.68 5.16 -1.39
CA ARG A 117 -19.92 4.98 -2.17
C ARG A 117 -21.06 4.49 -1.30
N ASP A 118 -20.82 3.53 -0.40
CA ASP A 118 -21.84 3.00 0.51
C ASP A 118 -22.39 4.08 1.44
N LEU A 119 -21.54 5.02 1.87
CA LEU A 119 -21.98 6.16 2.69
C LEU A 119 -22.83 7.15 1.88
N LEU A 120 -22.40 7.46 0.66
CA LEU A 120 -23.18 8.35 -0.24
C LEU A 120 -24.54 7.73 -0.56
N ASP A 121 -24.61 6.43 -0.83
CA ASP A 121 -25.87 5.72 -1.11
C ASP A 121 -26.81 5.65 0.11
N LYS A 122 -26.26 5.74 1.33
CA LYS A 122 -27.01 5.91 2.58
C LYS A 122 -27.43 7.36 2.85
N GLY A 123 -27.10 8.29 1.95
CA GLY A 123 -27.47 9.68 2.06
C GLY A 123 -26.53 10.55 2.87
N VAL A 124 -25.35 10.05 3.29
CA VAL A 124 -24.34 10.88 3.97
C VAL A 124 -23.70 11.82 2.94
N PRO A 125 -23.80 13.16 3.11
CA PRO A 125 -23.21 14.10 2.16
C PRO A 125 -21.68 13.96 2.06
N GLY A 126 -21.12 14.17 0.87
CA GLY A 126 -19.68 14.06 0.65
C GLY A 126 -18.86 15.03 1.50
N GLU A 127 -19.39 16.23 1.77
CA GLU A 127 -18.77 17.24 2.62
C GLU A 127 -18.69 16.76 4.09
N VAL A 128 -19.70 16.05 4.58
CA VAL A 128 -19.71 15.46 5.92
C VAL A 128 -18.64 14.37 6.01
N ILE A 129 -18.58 13.48 5.01
CA ILE A 129 -17.54 12.44 4.96
C ILE A 129 -16.15 13.08 5.02
N ARG A 130 -15.92 14.11 4.19
CA ARG A 130 -14.64 14.84 4.16
C ARG A 130 -14.35 15.53 5.48
N PHE A 131 -15.34 16.14 6.12
CA PHE A 131 -15.19 16.80 7.40
C PHE A 131 -14.77 15.83 8.49
N VAL A 132 -15.43 14.68 8.61
CA VAL A 132 -15.07 13.62 9.57
C VAL A 132 -13.61 13.16 9.39
N PHE A 133 -13.15 12.98 8.13
CA PHE A 133 -11.75 12.68 7.87
C PHE A 133 -10.80 13.77 8.37
N LEU A 134 -11.16 15.05 8.20
CA LEU A 134 -10.33 16.19 8.60
C LEU A 134 -10.33 16.47 10.10
N MET A 135 -11.26 15.91 10.87
CA MET A 135 -11.29 16.03 12.34
C MET A 135 -10.11 15.30 13.01
N THR A 136 -9.43 14.41 12.29
CA THR A 136 -8.29 13.66 12.82
C THR A 136 -7.03 13.94 12.01
N HIS A 137 -5.92 14.18 12.71
CA HIS A 137 -4.63 14.32 12.03
C HIS A 137 -4.29 13.04 11.26
N TYR A 138 -3.89 13.16 9.99
CA TYR A 138 -3.70 12.04 9.08
C TYR A 138 -2.77 10.92 9.57
N ARG A 139 -1.79 11.20 10.44
CA ARG A 139 -0.89 10.20 11.04
C ARG A 139 -1.53 9.39 12.17
N LYS A 140 -2.68 9.81 12.68
CA LYS A 140 -3.40 9.10 13.75
C LYS A 140 -4.46 8.20 13.15
N PRO A 141 -4.82 7.09 13.79
CA PRO A 141 -5.98 6.31 13.42
C PRO A 141 -7.23 7.21 13.44
N MET A 142 -7.98 7.20 12.35
CA MET A 142 -9.26 7.91 12.23
C MET A 142 -10.38 6.93 12.52
N ASP A 143 -11.25 7.26 13.44
CA ASP A 143 -12.40 6.45 13.79
C ASP A 143 -13.67 7.05 13.17
N TRP A 144 -14.26 6.33 12.23
CA TRP A 144 -15.57 6.64 11.68
C TRP A 144 -16.64 6.15 12.65
N THR A 145 -17.45 7.05 13.14
CA THR A 145 -18.64 6.74 13.94
C THR A 145 -19.86 7.45 13.36
N GLN A 146 -21.03 6.86 13.53
CA GLN A 146 -22.28 7.52 13.11
C GLN A 146 -22.47 8.84 13.84
N GLY A 147 -22.13 8.92 15.13
CA GLY A 147 -22.21 10.17 15.90
C GLY A 147 -21.45 11.32 15.29
N LYS A 148 -20.20 11.08 14.79
CA LYS A 148 -19.42 12.12 14.11
C LYS A 148 -19.98 12.56 12.75
N ALA A 149 -20.75 11.70 12.11
CA ALA A 149 -21.39 12.04 10.85
C ALA A 149 -22.70 12.81 11.06
N ASP A 150 -23.31 12.71 12.25
CA ASP A 150 -24.57 13.37 12.61
C ASP A 150 -24.33 14.77 13.22
N GLU A 151 -23.11 15.05 13.74
CA GLU A 151 -22.69 16.38 14.21
C GLU A 151 -22.52 17.40 13.07
#